data_72ca3245f6becf3a96fb198e6c6118a2
#
_entry.id   72ca3245f6becf3a96fb198e6c6118a2
#
_cell.length_a   1.000
_cell.length_b   1.000
_cell.length_c   1.000
_cell.angle_alpha   90.00
_cell.angle_beta   90.00
_cell.angle_gamma   90.00
#
_symmetry.space_group_name_H-M   'P 1'
#
loop_
_entity.id
_entity.type
_entity.pdbx_description
1 polymer ?
#
loop_
_entity_poly.entity_id
_entity_poly.type
_entity_poly.pdbx_seq_one_letter_code
_entity_poly.pdbx_strand_id
1 'polypeptide(L)'
;SDGLQNSSGHIGANTRYRLTRLGEQMARLPIDPKIARILLAAKKHDCMAEILVIASALSIQDPRERPLEARDTAAKAHERFTDKQSDFLAYLNIWDSFQRERDKGLSNKQLVQWCRQYFLSHLRMREWRELHHQLAQTAIEMGLTTKEAAFRQPPTQEQLRPSESQGDQDLAAKLKQKQLDKKQHRAQIRAAKEAGYEQIHRALLTGLIANVGMKSPDGNDYTGARGSRFHLFPASALFKA
;
A
#
# COMPACT_ATOMS: atom_id res chain seq x y z
N SER A 1 54.60 33.81 -18.38
CA SER A 1 54.96 32.88 -17.30
C SER A 1 54.12 33.14 -16.06
N ASP A 2 53.00 32.50 -15.95
CA ASP A 2 52.32 32.40 -14.66
C ASP A 2 51.59 31.07 -14.61
N GLY A 3 51.98 30.29 -13.64
CA GLY A 3 51.56 28.92 -13.47
C GLY A 3 50.14 28.81 -12.94
N LEU A 4 49.33 28.07 -13.66
CA LEU A 4 48.08 27.52 -13.14
C LEU A 4 48.44 26.32 -12.26
N GLN A 5 48.43 26.54 -10.95
CA GLN A 5 48.48 25.45 -9.97
C GLN A 5 47.16 24.72 -9.96
N ASN A 6 47.17 23.50 -10.50
CA ASN A 6 46.13 22.51 -10.31
C ASN A 6 46.10 22.10 -8.84
N SER A 7 45.17 22.63 -8.08
CA SER A 7 44.81 22.10 -6.76
C SER A 7 43.90 20.88 -6.92
N SER A 8 44.49 19.72 -7.26
CA SER A 8 43.87 18.42 -7.05
C SER A 8 43.76 18.18 -5.53
N GLY A 9 42.60 18.54 -4.98
CA GLY A 9 42.27 18.24 -3.61
C GLY A 9 42.28 16.73 -3.39
N HIS A 10 43.32 16.23 -2.78
CA HIS A 10 43.36 14.90 -2.17
C HIS A 10 42.24 14.86 -1.14
N ILE A 11 41.12 14.18 -1.47
CA ILE A 11 40.13 13.77 -0.49
C ILE A 11 40.85 12.77 0.42
N GLY A 12 41.22 13.23 1.61
CA GLY A 12 41.97 12.46 2.60
C GLY A 12 41.33 11.12 2.88
N ALA A 13 42.15 10.07 2.78
CA ALA A 13 41.78 8.65 2.90
C ALA A 13 41.30 8.23 4.29
N ASN A 14 40.70 9.11 5.10
CA ASN A 14 40.31 8.79 6.47
C ASN A 14 38.97 9.41 6.91
N THR A 15 38.09 9.76 5.98
CA THR A 15 36.72 10.18 6.34
C THR A 15 35.90 8.94 6.71
N ARG A 16 35.88 8.59 7.99
CA ARG A 16 35.02 7.51 8.52
C ARG A 16 33.56 7.97 8.45
N TYR A 17 32.85 7.53 7.40
CA TYR A 17 31.40 7.72 7.33
C TYR A 17 30.72 6.89 8.42
N ARG A 18 29.83 7.51 9.16
CA ARG A 18 28.96 6.83 10.13
C ARG A 18 27.51 6.90 9.64
N LEU A 19 26.80 5.80 9.80
CA LEU A 19 25.36 5.80 9.57
C LEU A 19 24.67 6.73 10.58
N THR A 20 23.67 7.46 10.11
CA THR A 20 22.74 8.13 11.01
C THR A 20 21.87 7.08 11.73
N ARG A 21 21.25 7.43 12.85
CA ARG A 21 20.29 6.54 13.54
C ARG A 21 19.21 5.98 12.59
N LEU A 22 18.74 6.81 11.67
CA LEU A 22 17.80 6.38 10.64
C LEU A 22 18.43 5.37 9.68
N GLY A 23 19.67 5.62 9.23
CA GLY A 23 20.41 4.71 8.35
C GLY A 23 20.67 3.35 9.01
N GLU A 24 20.98 3.34 10.30
CA GLU A 24 21.15 2.10 11.09
C GLU A 24 19.84 1.31 11.16
N GLN A 25 18.70 1.99 11.35
CA GLN A 25 17.39 1.35 11.34
C GLN A 25 17.05 0.78 9.96
N MET A 26 17.31 1.53 8.88
CA MET A 26 17.09 1.08 7.52
C MET A 26 17.94 -0.14 7.17
N ALA A 27 19.20 -0.18 7.60
CA ALA A 27 20.14 -1.29 7.35
C ALA A 27 19.70 -2.62 8.01
N ARG A 28 18.84 -2.58 9.01
CA ARG A 28 18.26 -3.79 9.65
C ARG A 28 17.11 -4.42 8.85
N LEU A 29 16.55 -3.70 7.88
CA LEU A 29 15.42 -4.18 7.07
C LEU A 29 15.95 -4.80 5.77
N PRO A 30 15.60 -6.07 5.45
CA PRO A 30 16.10 -6.79 4.28
C PRO A 30 15.34 -6.40 2.99
N ILE A 31 15.19 -5.09 2.75
CA ILE A 31 14.44 -4.52 1.62
C ILE A 31 15.15 -3.28 1.08
N ASP A 32 14.72 -2.82 -0.09
CA ASP A 32 15.23 -1.57 -0.70
C ASP A 32 15.19 -0.40 0.29
N PRO A 33 16.23 0.44 0.38
CA PRO A 33 16.28 1.57 1.30
C PRO A 33 15.09 2.52 1.20
N LYS A 34 14.52 2.75 0.01
CA LYS A 34 13.33 3.59 -0.17
C LYS A 34 12.13 2.96 0.52
N ILE A 35 11.97 1.64 0.37
CA ILE A 35 10.88 0.90 1.01
C ILE A 35 11.10 0.83 2.54
N ALA A 36 12.33 0.62 2.98
CA ALA A 36 12.69 0.69 4.40
C ALA A 36 12.34 2.06 5.01
N ARG A 37 12.58 3.14 4.27
CA ARG A 37 12.22 4.50 4.70
C ARG A 37 10.71 4.69 4.88
N ILE A 38 9.92 4.13 3.95
CA ILE A 38 8.44 4.12 4.04
C ILE A 38 7.99 3.37 5.30
N LEU A 39 8.53 2.18 5.54
CA LEU A 39 8.19 1.37 6.70
C LEU A 39 8.47 2.11 8.02
N LEU A 40 9.63 2.74 8.13
CA LEU A 40 9.98 3.52 9.32
C LEU A 40 9.06 4.74 9.53
N ALA A 41 8.56 5.33 8.45
CA ALA A 41 7.61 6.45 8.54
C ALA A 41 6.20 6.01 8.98
N ALA A 42 5.82 4.76 8.71
CA ALA A 42 4.50 4.22 9.05
C ALA A 42 4.16 4.32 10.54
N LYS A 43 5.15 4.18 11.42
CA LYS A 43 4.97 4.37 12.87
C LYS A 43 4.46 5.78 13.20
N LYS A 44 4.99 6.81 12.54
CA LYS A 44 4.61 8.23 12.77
C LYS A 44 3.20 8.52 12.24
N HIS A 45 2.76 7.79 11.21
CA HIS A 45 1.50 8.01 10.52
C HIS A 45 0.41 7.01 10.94
N ASP A 46 0.67 6.17 11.95
CA ASP A 46 -0.28 5.17 12.48
C ASP A 46 -0.93 4.30 11.38
N CYS A 47 -0.10 3.82 10.45
CA CYS A 47 -0.54 2.98 9.32
C CYS A 47 0.41 1.79 9.10
N MET A 48 0.96 1.24 10.18
CA MET A 48 1.99 0.19 10.10
C MET A 48 1.47 -1.08 9.42
N ALA A 49 0.26 -1.53 9.75
CA ALA A 49 -0.31 -2.74 9.17
C ALA A 49 -0.50 -2.62 7.64
N GLU A 50 -1.00 -1.47 7.19
CA GLU A 50 -1.18 -1.18 5.77
C GLU A 50 0.16 -1.08 5.04
N ILE A 51 1.10 -0.37 5.62
CA ILE A 51 2.43 -0.18 5.02
C ILE A 51 3.22 -1.49 4.99
N LEU A 52 3.11 -2.37 5.99
CA LEU A 52 3.74 -3.70 5.93
C LEU A 52 3.24 -4.51 4.73
N VAL A 53 1.95 -4.48 4.45
CA VAL A 53 1.35 -5.12 3.28
C VAL A 53 1.86 -4.48 1.98
N ILE A 54 1.83 -3.15 1.88
CA ILE A 54 2.25 -2.44 0.67
C ILE A 54 3.77 -2.58 0.45
N ALA A 55 4.58 -2.40 1.49
CA ALA A 55 6.04 -2.50 1.42
C ALA A 55 6.50 -3.89 0.96
N SER A 56 5.90 -4.95 1.49
CA SER A 56 6.18 -6.31 1.05
C SER A 56 5.73 -6.57 -0.40
N ALA A 57 4.59 -6.00 -0.84
CA ALA A 57 4.15 -6.08 -2.22
C ALA A 57 5.11 -5.39 -3.19
N LEU A 58 5.61 -4.21 -2.82
CA LEU A 58 6.56 -3.44 -3.63
C LEU A 58 7.97 -4.07 -3.69
N SER A 59 8.27 -5.01 -2.80
CA SER A 59 9.56 -5.69 -2.71
C SER A 59 9.61 -7.02 -3.46
N ILE A 60 8.50 -7.45 -4.05
CA ILE A 60 8.39 -8.66 -4.88
C ILE A 60 7.93 -8.29 -6.29
N GLN A 61 7.90 -9.28 -7.18
CA GLN A 61 7.25 -9.12 -8.47
C GLN A 61 5.72 -9.01 -8.29
N ASP A 62 5.08 -8.08 -9.02
CA ASP A 62 3.62 -7.86 -8.96
C ASP A 62 2.86 -9.19 -9.07
N PRO A 63 2.01 -9.55 -8.10
CA PRO A 63 1.27 -10.80 -8.15
C PRO A 63 0.22 -10.86 -9.27
N ARG A 64 -0.16 -9.74 -9.86
CA ARG A 64 -1.13 -9.67 -10.97
C ARG A 64 -0.49 -10.13 -12.28
N GLU A 65 -1.07 -11.12 -12.91
CA GLU A 65 -0.66 -11.62 -14.21
C GLU A 65 -1.50 -10.98 -15.32
N ARG A 66 -0.85 -10.66 -16.44
CA ARG A 66 -1.50 -10.06 -17.61
C ARG A 66 -1.01 -10.76 -18.89
N PRO A 67 -1.46 -12.02 -19.13
CA PRO A 67 -1.10 -12.75 -20.35
C PRO A 67 -1.54 -11.97 -21.58
N LEU A 68 -0.72 -11.97 -22.64
CA LEU A 68 -1.00 -11.21 -23.86
C LEU A 68 -2.32 -11.62 -24.49
N GLU A 69 -2.59 -12.92 -24.52
CA GLU A 69 -3.80 -13.54 -25.10
C GLU A 69 -5.06 -13.34 -24.26
N ALA A 70 -4.93 -12.95 -22.98
CA ALA A 70 -6.06 -12.79 -22.06
C ALA A 70 -6.06 -11.42 -21.36
N ARG A 71 -5.45 -10.41 -21.97
CA ARG A 71 -5.21 -9.10 -21.32
C ARG A 71 -6.50 -8.44 -20.83
N ASP A 72 -7.55 -8.43 -21.64
CA ASP A 72 -8.83 -7.80 -21.28
C ASP A 72 -9.57 -8.57 -20.20
N THR A 73 -9.52 -9.90 -20.24
CA THR A 73 -10.11 -10.76 -19.21
C THR A 73 -9.40 -10.58 -17.87
N ALA A 74 -8.07 -10.52 -17.89
CA ALA A 74 -7.27 -10.24 -16.70
C ALA A 74 -7.55 -8.84 -16.14
N ALA A 75 -7.67 -7.82 -17.00
CA ALA A 75 -8.02 -6.46 -16.59
C ALA A 75 -9.38 -6.42 -15.87
N LYS A 76 -10.41 -7.04 -16.45
CA LYS A 76 -11.74 -7.16 -15.82
C LYS A 76 -11.68 -7.91 -14.49
N ALA A 77 -10.92 -9.00 -14.41
CA ALA A 77 -10.75 -9.73 -13.16
C ALA A 77 -10.07 -8.89 -12.06
N HIS A 78 -9.13 -8.01 -12.44
CA HIS A 78 -8.44 -7.13 -11.50
C HIS A 78 -9.27 -5.91 -11.07
N GLU A 79 -10.31 -5.50 -11.81
CA GLU A 79 -11.17 -4.35 -11.46
C GLU A 79 -11.73 -4.45 -10.04
N ARG A 80 -12.04 -5.66 -9.57
CA ARG A 80 -12.53 -5.88 -8.19
C ARG A 80 -11.57 -5.47 -7.10
N PHE A 81 -10.27 -5.37 -7.42
CA PHE A 81 -9.22 -5.00 -6.47
C PHE A 81 -8.81 -3.54 -6.61
N THR A 82 -9.24 -2.85 -7.67
CA THR A 82 -8.84 -1.47 -7.89
C THR A 82 -9.40 -0.53 -6.82
N ASP A 83 -8.62 0.48 -6.48
CA ASP A 83 -9.10 1.67 -5.79
C ASP A 83 -9.03 2.85 -6.77
N LYS A 84 -10.09 3.67 -6.81
CA LYS A 84 -10.20 4.76 -7.79
C LYS A 84 -9.20 5.89 -7.57
N GLN A 85 -8.63 5.97 -6.39
CA GLN A 85 -7.75 7.07 -5.98
C GLN A 85 -6.29 6.64 -5.83
N SER A 86 -6.00 5.31 -5.76
CA SER A 86 -4.64 4.84 -5.50
C SER A 86 -4.39 3.40 -5.93
N ASP A 87 -3.39 3.21 -6.76
CA ASP A 87 -2.89 1.88 -7.11
C ASP A 87 -2.23 1.17 -5.92
N PHE A 88 -1.74 1.89 -4.92
CA PHE A 88 -1.19 1.29 -3.70
C PHE A 88 -2.27 0.63 -2.85
N LEU A 89 -3.46 1.22 -2.79
CA LEU A 89 -4.59 0.63 -2.06
C LEU A 89 -5.12 -0.64 -2.74
N ALA A 90 -4.88 -0.81 -4.03
CA ALA A 90 -5.21 -2.06 -4.73
C ALA A 90 -4.46 -3.28 -4.13
N TYR A 91 -3.23 -3.10 -3.64
CA TYR A 91 -2.51 -4.17 -2.93
C TYR A 91 -3.22 -4.57 -1.64
N LEU A 92 -3.75 -3.61 -0.88
CA LEU A 92 -4.53 -3.92 0.33
C LEU A 92 -5.79 -4.71 -0.02
N ASN A 93 -6.48 -4.35 -1.11
CA ASN A 93 -7.68 -5.04 -1.56
C ASN A 93 -7.40 -6.49 -2.01
N ILE A 94 -6.27 -6.72 -2.70
CA ILE A 94 -5.82 -8.07 -3.09
C ILE A 94 -5.48 -8.87 -1.83
N TRP A 95 -4.70 -8.30 -0.92
CA TRP A 95 -4.30 -8.93 0.34
C TRP A 95 -5.50 -9.34 1.17
N ASP A 96 -6.41 -8.41 1.46
CA ASP A 96 -7.60 -8.64 2.27
C ASP A 96 -8.53 -9.69 1.63
N SER A 97 -8.62 -9.72 0.29
CA SER A 97 -9.40 -10.72 -0.43
C SER A 97 -8.78 -12.10 -0.32
N PHE A 98 -7.47 -12.21 -0.48
CA PHE A 98 -6.74 -13.46 -0.36
C PHE A 98 -6.76 -14.02 1.07
N GLN A 99 -6.59 -13.15 2.09
CA GLN A 99 -6.66 -13.55 3.49
C GLN A 99 -8.05 -14.07 3.85
N ARG A 100 -9.12 -13.40 3.43
CA ARG A 100 -10.50 -13.88 3.64
C ARG A 100 -10.74 -15.27 3.06
N GLU A 101 -10.21 -15.57 1.88
CA GLU A 101 -10.35 -16.92 1.31
C GLU A 101 -9.58 -17.97 2.12
N ARG A 102 -8.42 -17.62 2.64
CA ARG A 102 -7.68 -18.51 3.56
C ARG A 102 -8.40 -18.74 4.87
N ASP A 103 -8.96 -17.69 5.45
CA ASP A 103 -9.66 -17.75 6.74
C ASP A 103 -10.95 -18.58 6.66
N LYS A 104 -11.51 -18.76 5.45
CA LYS A 104 -12.59 -19.73 5.17
C LYS A 104 -12.11 -21.19 5.23
N GLY A 105 -10.85 -21.44 5.42
CA GLY A 105 -10.27 -22.79 5.51
C GLY A 105 -10.09 -23.47 4.14
N LEU A 106 -9.98 -22.71 3.05
CA LEU A 106 -9.71 -23.25 1.72
C LEU A 106 -8.39 -24.02 1.68
N SER A 107 -8.43 -25.20 1.06
CA SER A 107 -7.23 -25.99 0.80
C SER A 107 -6.27 -25.26 -0.14
N ASN A 108 -4.99 -25.64 -0.14
CA ASN A 108 -4.00 -25.05 -1.03
C ASN A 108 -4.39 -25.17 -2.52
N LYS A 109 -5.01 -26.29 -2.92
CA LYS A 109 -5.53 -26.48 -4.29
C LYS A 109 -6.63 -25.46 -4.65
N GLN A 110 -7.53 -25.20 -3.72
CA GLN A 110 -8.60 -24.22 -3.89
C GLN A 110 -8.06 -22.78 -3.95
N LEU A 111 -7.04 -22.47 -3.14
CA LEU A 111 -6.37 -21.16 -3.20
C LEU A 111 -5.64 -20.96 -4.53
N VAL A 112 -4.97 -21.99 -5.07
CA VAL A 112 -4.38 -21.94 -6.42
C VAL A 112 -5.46 -21.69 -7.46
N GLN A 113 -6.60 -22.36 -7.38
CA GLN A 113 -7.71 -22.18 -8.31
C GLN A 113 -8.30 -20.76 -8.20
N TRP A 114 -8.47 -20.25 -6.98
CA TRP A 114 -8.91 -18.88 -6.74
C TRP A 114 -7.93 -17.86 -7.34
N CYS A 115 -6.64 -18.02 -7.12
CA CYS A 115 -5.64 -17.15 -7.74
C CYS A 115 -5.74 -17.16 -9.27
N ARG A 116 -5.85 -18.34 -9.90
CA ARG A 116 -6.00 -18.48 -11.35
C ARG A 116 -7.26 -17.76 -11.88
N GLN A 117 -8.37 -17.90 -11.17
CA GLN A 117 -9.62 -17.23 -11.54
C GLN A 117 -9.47 -15.71 -11.61
N TYR A 118 -8.61 -15.13 -10.78
CA TYR A 118 -8.38 -13.68 -10.72
C TYR A 118 -7.06 -13.24 -11.35
N PHE A 119 -6.43 -14.10 -12.15
CA PHE A 119 -5.14 -13.81 -12.78
C PHE A 119 -4.09 -13.32 -11.76
N LEU A 120 -4.02 -14.00 -10.63
CA LEU A 120 -3.01 -13.80 -9.61
C LEU A 120 -2.05 -14.97 -9.58
N SER A 121 -0.74 -14.72 -9.52
CA SER A 121 0.27 -15.74 -9.31
C SER A 121 0.23 -16.25 -7.87
N HIS A 122 -0.19 -17.49 -7.66
CA HIS A 122 -0.18 -18.11 -6.33
C HIS A 122 1.22 -18.15 -5.71
N LEU A 123 2.26 -18.37 -6.53
CA LEU A 123 3.65 -18.36 -6.07
C LEU A 123 4.02 -16.98 -5.50
N ARG A 124 3.74 -15.90 -6.22
CA ARG A 124 4.02 -14.53 -5.76
C ARG A 124 3.15 -14.14 -4.55
N MET A 125 1.92 -14.65 -4.45
CA MET A 125 1.10 -14.46 -3.25
C MET A 125 1.71 -15.14 -2.01
N ARG A 126 2.37 -16.29 -2.18
CA ARG A 126 3.15 -16.94 -1.11
C ARG A 126 4.38 -16.14 -0.73
N GLU A 127 5.20 -15.73 -1.71
CA GLU A 127 6.37 -14.87 -1.50
C GLU A 127 5.99 -13.58 -0.75
N TRP A 128 4.89 -12.97 -1.18
CA TRP A 128 4.38 -11.77 -0.52
C TRP A 128 4.07 -12.01 0.96
N ARG A 129 3.39 -13.09 1.28
CA ARG A 129 3.06 -13.44 2.66
C ARG A 129 4.27 -13.75 3.51
N GLU A 130 5.23 -14.47 2.95
CA GLU A 130 6.47 -14.81 3.63
C GLU A 130 7.27 -13.54 3.93
N LEU A 131 7.44 -12.65 2.96
CA LEU A 131 8.12 -11.37 3.15
C LEU A 131 7.38 -10.46 4.13
N HIS A 132 6.04 -10.38 4.02
CA HIS A 132 5.22 -9.62 4.97
C HIS A 132 5.45 -10.11 6.40
N HIS A 133 5.45 -11.42 6.61
CA HIS A 133 5.69 -12.01 7.94
C HIS A 133 7.09 -11.66 8.47
N GLN A 134 8.12 -11.77 7.64
CA GLN A 134 9.49 -11.39 8.00
C GLN A 134 9.59 -9.91 8.37
N LEU A 135 9.02 -9.02 7.57
CA LEU A 135 9.04 -7.58 7.83
C LEU A 135 8.25 -7.22 9.09
N ALA A 136 7.09 -7.86 9.32
CA ALA A 136 6.30 -7.68 10.53
C ALA A 136 7.10 -8.11 11.77
N GLN A 137 7.75 -9.26 11.72
CA GLN A 137 8.60 -9.76 12.81
C GLN A 137 9.76 -8.79 13.09
N THR A 138 10.48 -8.36 12.05
CA THR A 138 11.57 -7.39 12.21
C THR A 138 11.08 -6.05 12.78
N ALA A 139 9.90 -5.56 12.33
CA ALA A 139 9.32 -4.33 12.86
C ALA A 139 8.95 -4.44 14.35
N ILE A 140 8.45 -5.59 14.78
CA ILE A 140 8.17 -5.90 16.20
C ILE A 140 9.48 -5.89 17.00
N GLU A 141 10.50 -6.60 16.56
CA GLU A 141 11.82 -6.68 17.21
C GLU A 141 12.52 -5.32 17.30
N MET A 142 12.28 -4.44 16.32
CA MET A 142 12.77 -3.06 16.33
C MET A 142 11.93 -2.12 17.21
N GLY A 143 10.84 -2.59 17.83
CA GLY A 143 9.92 -1.77 18.61
C GLY A 143 9.17 -0.72 17.78
N LEU A 144 8.99 -0.97 16.49
CA LEU A 144 8.23 -0.09 15.61
C LEU A 144 6.72 -0.28 15.74
N THR A 145 6.30 -1.50 16.13
CA THR A 145 4.90 -1.90 16.27
C THR A 145 4.74 -3.02 17.29
N THR A 146 3.51 -3.32 17.69
CA THR A 146 3.18 -4.53 18.46
C THR A 146 2.72 -5.65 17.51
N LYS A 147 2.63 -6.89 18.04
CA LYS A 147 2.16 -8.03 17.28
C LYS A 147 0.74 -7.84 16.76
N GLU A 148 -0.12 -7.28 17.59
CA GLU A 148 -1.53 -7.01 17.26
C GLU A 148 -1.67 -5.95 16.16
N ALA A 149 -0.84 -4.89 16.22
CA ALA A 149 -0.86 -3.79 15.28
C ALA A 149 -0.08 -4.05 13.99
N ALA A 150 0.76 -5.10 13.94
CA ALA A 150 1.51 -5.46 12.74
C ALA A 150 0.66 -6.20 11.70
N PHE A 151 -0.35 -6.95 12.16
CA PHE A 151 -1.17 -7.77 11.29
C PHE A 151 -2.52 -7.11 11.02
N ARG A 152 -2.69 -6.69 9.76
CA ARG A 152 -3.94 -6.11 9.28
C ARG A 152 -5.07 -7.14 9.39
N GLN A 153 -6.11 -6.75 10.09
CA GLN A 153 -7.38 -7.48 10.09
C GLN A 153 -8.28 -6.88 9.01
N PRO A 154 -8.76 -7.69 8.05
CA PRO A 154 -9.73 -7.20 7.07
C PRO A 154 -11.00 -6.75 7.81
N PRO A 155 -11.63 -5.64 7.38
CA PRO A 155 -12.86 -5.18 8.00
C PRO A 155 -13.91 -6.30 7.93
N THR A 156 -14.45 -6.65 9.09
CA THR A 156 -15.49 -7.69 9.23
C THR A 156 -16.78 -7.19 8.57
N GLN A 157 -17.53 -8.09 7.92
CA GLN A 157 -18.84 -7.72 7.35
C GLN A 157 -19.80 -7.14 8.39
N GLU A 158 -19.61 -7.46 9.65
CA GLU A 158 -20.39 -6.98 10.79
C GLU A 158 -20.15 -5.49 11.09
N GLN A 159 -18.91 -5.00 10.88
CA GLN A 159 -18.56 -3.56 10.98
C GLN A 159 -19.16 -2.73 9.84
N LEU A 160 -19.62 -3.40 8.76
CA LEU A 160 -20.29 -2.77 7.62
C LEU A 160 -21.82 -2.81 7.72
N ARG A 161 -22.39 -3.53 8.73
CA ARG A 161 -23.85 -3.57 8.97
C ARG A 161 -24.24 -2.46 9.93
N PRO A 162 -25.32 -1.70 9.65
CA PRO A 162 -25.92 -0.82 10.65
C PRO A 162 -26.41 -1.68 11.82
N SER A 163 -26.14 -1.28 13.05
CA SER A 163 -26.66 -1.93 14.25
C SER A 163 -28.19 -1.96 14.20
N GLU A 164 -28.76 -3.16 14.26
CA GLU A 164 -30.20 -3.34 14.40
C GLU A 164 -30.56 -3.18 15.88
N SER A 165 -31.11 -2.02 16.24
CA SER A 165 -31.71 -1.83 17.54
C SER A 165 -33.13 -2.42 17.53
N GLN A 166 -33.35 -3.41 18.37
CA GLN A 166 -34.67 -3.91 18.72
C GLN A 166 -35.40 -2.89 19.61
N GLY A 167 -36.64 -2.57 19.25
CA GLY A 167 -37.50 -1.78 20.11
C GLY A 167 -38.65 -1.11 19.35
N ASP A 168 -39.86 -1.53 19.68
CA ASP A 168 -41.15 -1.09 19.12
C ASP A 168 -41.51 0.32 19.57
N GLN A 169 -41.81 1.20 18.65
CA GLN A 169 -42.79 2.30 18.66
C GLN A 169 -42.45 3.37 17.61
N ASP A 170 -43.46 3.79 16.87
CA ASP A 170 -43.54 4.88 15.88
C ASP A 170 -42.70 4.68 14.59
N LEU A 171 -43.30 4.05 13.59
CA LEU A 171 -42.64 3.60 12.35
C LEU A 171 -42.04 4.76 11.53
N ALA A 172 -42.67 5.94 11.52
CA ALA A 172 -42.20 7.08 10.71
C ALA A 172 -41.00 7.80 11.35
N ALA A 173 -41.01 7.97 12.67
CA ALA A 173 -39.88 8.53 13.41
C ALA A 173 -38.67 7.61 13.37
N LYS A 174 -38.90 6.28 13.52
CA LYS A 174 -37.85 5.24 13.39
C LYS A 174 -37.24 5.17 12.01
N LEU A 175 -38.03 5.32 10.94
CA LEU A 175 -37.50 5.32 9.57
C LEU A 175 -36.58 6.52 9.34
N LYS A 176 -36.98 7.71 9.83
CA LYS A 176 -36.13 8.93 9.77
C LYS A 176 -34.85 8.76 10.60
N GLN A 177 -34.95 8.24 11.82
CA GLN A 177 -33.79 7.98 12.69
C GLN A 177 -32.86 6.95 12.05
N LYS A 178 -33.39 5.81 11.56
CA LYS A 178 -32.62 4.78 10.88
C LYS A 178 -31.91 5.31 9.60
N GLN A 179 -32.55 6.23 8.88
CA GLN A 179 -31.92 6.90 7.73
C GLN A 179 -30.80 7.86 8.17
N LEU A 180 -30.99 8.60 9.27
CA LEU A 180 -29.99 9.52 9.82
C LEU A 180 -28.78 8.75 10.36
N ASP A 181 -29.02 7.66 11.13
CA ASP A 181 -27.95 6.80 11.67
C ASP A 181 -27.17 6.14 10.53
N LYS A 182 -27.86 5.66 9.48
CA LYS A 182 -27.21 5.10 8.29
C LYS A 182 -26.38 6.14 7.53
N LYS A 183 -26.84 7.39 7.49
CA LYS A 183 -26.11 8.51 6.86
C LYS A 183 -24.87 8.87 7.70
N GLN A 184 -25.01 8.97 9.02
CA GLN A 184 -23.91 9.27 9.94
C GLN A 184 -22.84 8.14 9.91
N HIS A 185 -23.27 6.88 9.96
CA HIS A 185 -22.39 5.71 9.86
C HIS A 185 -21.60 5.71 8.53
N ARG A 186 -22.28 5.99 7.41
CA ARG A 186 -21.59 6.12 6.11
C ARG A 186 -20.60 7.28 6.09
N ALA A 187 -20.93 8.41 6.71
CA ALA A 187 -20.03 9.55 6.83
C ALA A 187 -18.80 9.22 7.68
N GLN A 188 -18.97 8.50 8.80
CA GLN A 188 -17.87 8.03 9.64
C GLN A 188 -16.93 7.04 8.91
N ILE A 189 -17.50 6.07 8.18
CA ILE A 189 -16.70 5.14 7.36
C ILE A 189 -15.92 5.90 6.29
N ARG A 190 -16.55 6.88 5.65
CA ARG A 190 -15.88 7.71 4.64
C ARG A 190 -14.74 8.52 5.25
N ALA A 191 -14.97 9.18 6.38
CA ALA A 191 -13.94 9.95 7.08
C ALA A 191 -12.77 9.08 7.54
N ALA A 192 -13.05 7.89 8.09
CA ALA A 192 -12.01 6.94 8.48
C ALA A 192 -11.20 6.43 7.27
N LYS A 193 -11.87 6.19 6.13
CA LYS A 193 -11.20 5.80 4.88
C LYS A 193 -10.32 6.93 4.33
N GLU A 194 -10.80 8.16 4.35
CA GLU A 194 -10.04 9.35 3.92
C GLU A 194 -8.81 9.59 4.82
N ALA A 195 -8.97 9.47 6.14
CA ALA A 195 -7.86 9.57 7.09
C ALA A 195 -6.81 8.48 6.84
N GLY A 196 -7.23 7.22 6.68
CA GLY A 196 -6.33 6.11 6.37
C GLY A 196 -5.60 6.30 5.03
N TYR A 197 -6.29 6.82 4.01
CA TYR A 197 -5.68 7.18 2.73
C TYR A 197 -4.53 8.18 2.92
N GLU A 198 -4.78 9.26 3.65
CA GLU A 198 -3.79 10.32 3.86
C GLU A 198 -2.57 9.79 4.64
N GLN A 199 -2.78 9.04 5.72
CA GLN A 199 -1.73 8.45 6.54
C GLN A 199 -0.81 7.55 5.70
N ILE A 200 -1.40 6.65 4.90
CA ILE A 200 -0.68 5.73 4.02
C ILE A 200 0.16 6.51 2.99
N HIS A 201 -0.45 7.48 2.30
CA HIS A 201 0.25 8.22 1.23
C HIS A 201 1.32 9.16 1.78
N ARG A 202 1.14 9.74 2.97
CA ARG A 202 2.20 10.49 3.65
C ARG A 202 3.40 9.59 4.01
N ALA A 203 3.15 8.36 4.46
CA ALA A 203 4.24 7.41 4.71
C ALA A 203 4.94 7.01 3.40
N LEU A 204 4.20 6.66 2.35
CA LEU A 204 4.73 6.32 1.03
C LEU A 204 5.61 7.42 0.44
N LEU A 205 5.16 8.67 0.55
CA LEU A 205 5.89 9.81 0.01
C LEU A 205 7.31 9.94 0.60
N THR A 206 7.54 9.52 1.84
CA THR A 206 8.86 9.63 2.48
C THR A 206 9.96 8.84 1.77
N GLY A 207 9.61 7.72 1.13
CA GLY A 207 10.55 6.91 0.35
C GLY A 207 10.45 7.16 -1.15
N LEU A 208 9.31 7.68 -1.64
CA LEU A 208 9.03 7.88 -3.05
C LEU A 208 9.12 9.34 -3.49
N ILE A 209 9.77 10.20 -2.71
CA ILE A 209 9.88 11.64 -3.00
C ILE A 209 10.49 11.91 -4.38
N ALA A 210 11.41 11.07 -4.84
CA ALA A 210 12.02 11.19 -6.17
C ALA A 210 11.10 10.74 -7.31
N ASN A 211 9.96 10.12 -6.99
CA ASN A 211 8.99 9.63 -7.95
C ASN A 211 7.74 10.53 -8.06
N VAL A 212 7.79 11.73 -7.47
CA VAL A 212 6.72 12.72 -7.60
C VAL A 212 6.75 13.32 -8.99
N GLY A 213 5.61 13.41 -9.63
CA GLY A 213 5.42 14.07 -10.92
C GLY A 213 4.31 15.09 -10.88
N MET A 214 4.48 16.18 -11.61
CA MET A 214 3.49 17.23 -11.79
C MET A 214 2.85 17.08 -13.16
N LYS A 215 1.52 17.07 -13.22
CA LYS A 215 0.78 17.00 -14.49
C LYS A 215 1.06 18.24 -15.34
N SER A 216 1.32 18.04 -16.62
CA SER A 216 1.48 19.15 -17.57
C SER A 216 0.14 19.90 -17.76
N PRO A 217 0.15 21.23 -17.84
CA PRO A 217 -1.11 22.01 -17.99
C PRO A 217 -1.88 21.64 -19.26
N ASP A 218 -1.16 21.41 -20.36
CA ASP A 218 -1.73 21.26 -21.70
C ASP A 218 -1.68 19.82 -22.24
N GLY A 219 -1.31 18.83 -21.39
CA GLY A 219 -1.07 17.45 -21.84
C GLY A 219 -1.51 16.38 -20.86
N ASN A 220 -1.38 15.12 -21.31
CA ASN A 220 -1.61 13.93 -20.50
C ASN A 220 -0.29 13.36 -19.93
N ASP A 221 0.80 14.08 -20.06
CA ASP A 221 2.11 13.73 -19.54
C ASP A 221 2.34 14.39 -18.17
N TYR A 222 3.34 13.87 -17.47
CA TYR A 222 3.78 14.34 -16.16
C TYR A 222 5.28 14.65 -16.24
N THR A 223 5.67 15.73 -15.56
CA THR A 223 7.08 16.08 -15.38
C THR A 223 7.52 15.60 -14.00
N GLY A 224 8.48 14.70 -13.97
CA GLY A 224 9.08 14.15 -12.77
C GLY A 224 10.40 14.81 -12.40
N ALA A 225 11.13 14.18 -11.49
CA ALA A 225 12.44 14.65 -11.05
C ALA A 225 13.41 14.82 -12.23
N ARG A 226 14.23 15.86 -12.17
CA ARG A 226 15.22 16.23 -13.22
C ARG A 226 14.61 16.49 -14.60
N GLY A 227 13.34 16.90 -14.66
CA GLY A 227 12.65 17.20 -15.92
C GLY A 227 12.27 15.95 -16.75
N SER A 228 12.34 14.75 -16.18
CA SER A 228 11.89 13.53 -16.86
C SER A 228 10.40 13.59 -17.17
N ARG A 229 10.02 13.24 -18.40
CA ARG A 229 8.60 13.15 -18.80
C ARG A 229 8.13 11.71 -18.77
N PHE A 230 6.91 11.50 -18.27
CA PHE A 230 6.28 10.18 -18.25
C PHE A 230 4.76 10.28 -18.37
N HIS A 231 4.15 9.15 -18.70
CA HIS A 231 2.70 8.98 -18.72
C HIS A 231 2.28 7.97 -17.67
N LEU A 232 1.04 8.09 -17.22
CA LEU A 232 0.46 7.05 -16.36
C LEU A 232 0.35 5.74 -17.14
N PHE A 233 0.61 4.64 -16.45
CA PHE A 233 0.47 3.33 -17.06
C PHE A 233 -1.02 3.05 -17.39
N PRO A 234 -1.36 2.54 -18.58
CA PRO A 234 -2.77 2.36 -19.00
C PRO A 234 -3.61 1.48 -18.08
N ALA A 235 -2.99 0.59 -17.30
CA ALA A 235 -3.69 -0.25 -16.32
C ALA A 235 -3.78 0.38 -14.91
N SER A 236 -3.28 1.59 -14.73
CA SER A 236 -3.48 2.37 -13.49
C SER A 236 -4.94 2.79 -13.37
N ALA A 237 -5.50 2.74 -12.16
CA ALA A 237 -6.83 3.27 -11.88
C ALA A 237 -6.92 4.78 -12.13
N LEU A 238 -5.78 5.47 -12.08
CA LEU A 238 -5.67 6.92 -12.28
C LEU A 238 -5.56 7.33 -13.75
N PHE A 239 -5.39 6.38 -14.68
CA PHE A 239 -5.19 6.67 -16.12
C PHE A 239 -6.41 7.34 -16.77
N LYS A 240 -7.61 7.08 -16.24
CA LYS A 240 -8.90 7.60 -16.75
C LYS A 240 -9.53 8.64 -15.82
N ALA A 241 -8.80 9.09 -14.80
CA ALA A 241 -9.28 10.05 -13.81
C ALA A 241 -9.11 11.50 -14.29
#